data_8f973389af643b9985df024f61d38971
#
_entry.id   8f973389af643b9985df024f61d38971
#
_cell.length_a   1.000
_cell.length_b   1.000
_cell.length_c   1.000
_cell.angle_alpha   90.00
_cell.angle_beta   90.00
_cell.angle_gamma   90.00
#
_symmetry.space_group_name_H-M   'P 1'
#
loop_
_entity.id
_entity.type
_entity.pdbx_description
1 polymer ?
#
loop_
_entity_poly.entity_id
_entity_poly.type
_entity_poly.pdbx_seq_one_letter_code
_entity_poly.pdbx_strand_id
1 'polypeptide(L)'
;MEFHTLDGNEAVSSVAYRLSETIAIYPITPASVMGEHADDWAALGKPNLWGQVPSVVEMQSEAGAAGAMHGALQAGSLVTTFTASQGLLLMLPNLYKIAGELSPFCMHIAARSIATHALSIFCDHSDVMSARGTGFALLASGSVQEAQDMAAIGHAVTLESRV
;
A
#
# COMPACT_ATOMS: atom_id res chain seq x y z
N MET A 1 -5.55 25.81 11.46
CA MET A 1 -5.19 24.87 10.38
C MET A 1 -3.69 24.95 10.25
N GLU A 2 -3.01 23.84 10.42
CA GLU A 2 -1.55 23.78 10.35
C GLU A 2 -1.17 23.23 8.97
N PHE A 3 -0.21 23.86 8.29
CA PHE A 3 0.25 23.43 6.98
C PHE A 3 1.64 22.81 7.12
N HIS A 4 1.81 21.65 6.50
CA HIS A 4 3.09 20.95 6.42
C HIS A 4 3.52 20.79 4.96
N THR A 5 4.82 20.81 4.71
CA THR A 5 5.39 20.48 3.40
C THR A 5 5.79 19.02 3.42
N LEU A 6 5.04 18.19 2.68
CA LEU A 6 5.24 16.75 2.57
C LEU A 6 5.32 16.35 1.11
N ASP A 7 5.93 15.24 0.82
CA ASP A 7 5.73 14.57 -0.47
C ASP A 7 4.57 13.57 -0.43
N GLY A 8 4.20 13.00 -1.57
CA GLY A 8 3.08 12.07 -1.67
C GLY A 8 3.31 10.77 -0.89
N ASN A 9 4.53 10.27 -0.83
CA ASN A 9 4.85 9.04 -0.10
C ASN A 9 4.68 9.24 1.41
N GLU A 10 5.22 10.34 1.96
CA GLU A 10 5.08 10.66 3.37
C GLU A 10 3.62 10.91 3.75
N ALA A 11 2.89 11.67 2.94
CA ALA A 11 1.48 11.96 3.16
C ALA A 11 0.63 10.67 3.25
N VAL A 12 0.79 9.76 2.28
CA VAL A 12 0.07 8.48 2.22
C VAL A 12 0.49 7.54 3.35
N SER A 13 1.80 7.34 3.55
CA SER A 13 2.29 6.41 4.58
C SER A 13 1.90 6.86 5.98
N SER A 14 1.80 8.17 6.24
CA SER A 14 1.36 8.71 7.53
C SER A 14 -0.05 8.29 7.92
N VAL A 15 -0.93 8.14 6.94
CA VAL A 15 -2.31 7.65 7.12
C VAL A 15 -2.33 6.13 7.20
N ALA A 16 -1.71 5.46 6.22
CA ALA A 16 -1.68 4.01 6.12
C ALA A 16 -1.11 3.34 7.37
N TYR A 17 -0.02 3.88 7.91
CA TYR A 17 0.60 3.42 9.15
C TYR A 17 -0.37 3.45 10.33
N ARG A 18 -1.08 4.58 10.49
CA ARG A 18 -2.03 4.76 11.61
C ARG A 18 -3.26 3.88 11.51
N LEU A 19 -3.59 3.41 10.31
CA LEU A 19 -4.77 2.60 10.03
C LEU A 19 -4.45 1.10 9.87
N SER A 20 -3.21 0.68 10.12
CA SER A 20 -2.77 -0.70 9.94
C SER A 20 -2.25 -1.31 11.24
N GLU A 21 -2.41 -2.62 11.38
CA GLU A 21 -1.81 -3.45 12.43
C GLU A 21 -0.60 -4.23 11.88
N THR A 22 -0.64 -4.56 10.59
CA THR A 22 0.45 -5.27 9.91
C THR A 22 0.76 -4.58 8.58
N ILE A 23 2.04 -4.35 8.32
CA ILE A 23 2.54 -3.77 7.08
C ILE A 23 3.61 -4.69 6.52
N ALA A 24 3.30 -5.40 5.43
CA ALA A 24 4.27 -6.28 4.77
C ALA A 24 4.84 -5.55 3.57
N ILE A 25 6.16 -5.42 3.50
CA ILE A 25 6.86 -4.65 2.48
C ILE A 25 7.90 -5.48 1.74
N TYR A 26 8.18 -5.09 0.51
CA TYR A 26 9.42 -5.34 -0.20
C TYR A 26 9.75 -4.10 -1.00
N PRO A 27 10.87 -3.41 -0.66
CA PRO A 27 11.16 -2.08 -1.19
C PRO A 27 11.30 -2.06 -2.72
N ILE A 28 10.57 -1.15 -3.36
CA ILE A 28 10.69 -0.85 -4.80
C ILE A 28 10.51 0.65 -5.03
N THR A 29 11.44 1.27 -5.77
CA THR A 29 11.37 2.70 -6.12
C THR A 29 10.17 2.98 -7.05
N PRO A 30 9.37 4.05 -6.83
CA PRO A 30 9.50 5.08 -5.79
C PRO A 30 8.71 4.81 -4.50
N ALA A 31 8.07 3.66 -4.36
CA ALA A 31 7.25 3.31 -3.20
C ALA A 31 8.05 2.94 -1.94
N SER A 32 9.36 2.64 -2.06
CA SER A 32 10.22 2.23 -0.94
C SER A 32 10.18 3.20 0.24
N VAL A 33 10.13 4.51 -0.03
CA VAL A 33 10.09 5.56 1.00
C VAL A 33 8.88 5.42 1.93
N MET A 34 7.73 4.95 1.43
CA MET A 34 6.56 4.69 2.28
C MET A 34 6.83 3.56 3.29
N GLY A 35 7.52 2.51 2.85
CA GLY A 35 7.94 1.41 3.71
C GLY A 35 8.98 1.83 4.74
N GLU A 36 9.97 2.63 4.31
CA GLU A 36 11.01 3.19 5.18
C GLU A 36 10.39 4.05 6.31
N HIS A 37 9.45 4.93 5.97
CA HIS A 37 8.72 5.70 6.99
C HIS A 37 7.96 4.80 7.98
N ALA A 38 7.30 3.76 7.47
CA ALA A 38 6.56 2.84 8.33
C ALA A 38 7.50 2.09 9.30
N ASP A 39 8.65 1.64 8.82
CA ASP A 39 9.66 0.95 9.62
C ASP A 39 10.27 1.89 10.68
N ASP A 40 10.66 3.11 10.29
CA ASP A 40 11.17 4.13 11.20
C ASP A 40 10.16 4.45 12.33
N TRP A 41 8.88 4.61 11.99
CA TRP A 41 7.85 4.89 12.99
C TRP A 41 7.60 3.71 13.91
N ALA A 42 7.64 2.49 13.40
CA ALA A 42 7.54 1.29 14.21
C ALA A 42 8.74 1.15 15.16
N ALA A 43 9.96 1.38 14.65
CA ALA A 43 11.18 1.36 15.45
C ALA A 43 11.18 2.42 16.59
N LEU A 44 10.54 3.57 16.35
CA LEU A 44 10.32 4.62 17.34
C LEU A 44 9.17 4.31 18.31
N GLY A 45 8.47 3.18 18.14
CA GLY A 45 7.36 2.79 19.01
C GLY A 45 6.11 3.65 18.83
N LYS A 46 5.92 4.31 17.66
CA LYS A 46 4.73 5.14 17.42
C LYS A 46 3.49 4.26 17.30
N PRO A 47 2.43 4.49 18.08
CA PRO A 47 1.24 3.67 17.99
C PRO A 47 0.35 4.06 16.78
N ASN A 48 -0.44 3.11 16.30
CA ASN A 48 -1.56 3.32 15.41
C ASN A 48 -2.77 3.90 16.15
N LEU A 49 -3.92 4.03 15.48
CA LEU A 49 -5.14 4.57 16.08
C LEU A 49 -5.71 3.69 17.21
N TRP A 50 -5.35 2.43 17.26
CA TRP A 50 -5.79 1.48 18.30
C TRP A 50 -4.80 1.34 19.45
N GLY A 51 -3.74 2.16 19.48
CA GLY A 51 -2.76 2.17 20.55
C GLY A 51 -1.70 1.07 20.46
N GLN A 52 -1.58 0.39 19.32
CA GLN A 52 -0.60 -0.66 19.07
C GLN A 52 0.45 -0.17 18.08
N VAL A 53 1.69 -0.60 18.24
CA VAL A 53 2.73 -0.36 17.23
C VAL A 53 2.53 -1.39 16.11
N PRO A 54 2.33 -0.95 14.85
CA PRO A 54 2.20 -1.86 13.72
C PRO A 54 3.39 -2.80 13.57
N SER A 55 3.13 -4.05 13.22
CA SER A 55 4.16 -5.00 12.84
C SER A 55 4.58 -4.72 11.39
N VAL A 56 5.77 -4.16 11.20
CA VAL A 56 6.35 -3.95 9.87
C VAL A 56 7.29 -5.10 9.56
N VAL A 57 7.07 -5.78 8.43
CA VAL A 57 7.82 -6.96 8.04
C VAL A 57 8.34 -6.82 6.60
N GLU A 58 9.65 -6.83 6.42
CA GLU A 58 10.26 -6.90 5.11
C GLU A 58 10.36 -8.36 4.65
N MET A 59 9.83 -8.63 3.47
CA MET A 59 9.77 -9.95 2.87
C MET A 59 10.90 -10.16 1.84
N GLN A 60 10.94 -11.33 1.21
CA GLN A 60 11.98 -11.68 0.23
C GLN A 60 11.63 -11.30 -1.22
N SER A 61 10.37 -10.92 -1.45
CA SER A 61 9.84 -10.46 -2.73
C SER A 61 8.45 -9.86 -2.54
N GLU A 62 7.96 -9.13 -3.53
CA GLU A 62 6.59 -8.60 -3.52
C GLU A 62 5.55 -9.72 -3.49
N ALA A 63 5.80 -10.85 -4.16
CA ALA A 63 4.93 -12.03 -4.06
C ALA A 63 4.89 -12.59 -2.64
N GLY A 64 6.04 -12.59 -1.95
CA GLY A 64 6.14 -12.95 -0.54
C GLY A 64 5.36 -11.99 0.36
N ALA A 65 5.50 -10.67 0.12
CA ALA A 65 4.72 -9.65 0.83
C ALA A 65 3.21 -9.84 0.62
N ALA A 66 2.78 -10.10 -0.62
CA ALA A 66 1.38 -10.39 -0.94
C ALA A 66 0.85 -11.63 -0.21
N GLY A 67 1.65 -12.68 -0.11
CA GLY A 67 1.31 -13.90 0.63
C GLY A 67 1.19 -13.64 2.15
N ALA A 68 2.13 -12.88 2.72
CA ALA A 68 2.09 -12.51 4.13
C ALA A 68 0.86 -11.64 4.46
N MET A 69 0.54 -10.66 3.60
CA MET A 69 -0.66 -9.84 3.73
C MET A 69 -1.93 -10.67 3.68
N HIS A 70 -2.04 -11.58 2.70
CA HIS A 70 -3.20 -12.45 2.58
C HIS A 70 -3.39 -13.29 3.84
N GLY A 71 -2.31 -13.87 4.39
CA GLY A 71 -2.37 -14.60 5.65
C GLY A 71 -2.82 -13.74 6.84
N ALA A 72 -2.30 -12.52 6.96
CA ALA A 72 -2.68 -11.60 8.02
C ALA A 72 -4.15 -11.14 7.90
N LEU A 73 -4.64 -10.89 6.67
CA LEU A 73 -6.06 -10.60 6.41
C LEU A 73 -6.97 -11.74 6.83
N GLN A 74 -6.58 -13.00 6.54
CA GLN A 74 -7.33 -14.18 6.97
C GLN A 74 -7.36 -14.34 8.50
N ALA A 75 -6.35 -13.85 9.20
CA ALA A 75 -6.30 -13.80 10.65
C ALA A 75 -7.10 -12.62 11.25
N GLY A 76 -7.65 -11.74 10.41
CA GLY A 76 -8.46 -10.59 10.82
C GLY A 76 -7.67 -9.31 11.12
N SER A 77 -6.40 -9.25 10.75
CA SER A 77 -5.58 -8.06 10.93
C SER A 77 -5.92 -6.98 9.89
N LEU A 78 -5.80 -5.72 10.27
CA LEU A 78 -5.80 -4.58 9.37
C LEU A 78 -4.43 -4.45 8.70
N VAL A 79 -4.41 -4.64 7.39
CA VAL A 79 -3.16 -4.82 6.63
C VAL A 79 -3.02 -3.77 5.54
N THR A 80 -1.79 -3.33 5.28
CA THR A 80 -1.46 -2.54 4.09
C THR A 80 -0.09 -2.93 3.51
N THR A 81 0.19 -2.46 2.30
CA THR A 81 1.49 -2.53 1.65
C THR A 81 1.71 -1.34 0.72
N PHE A 82 2.96 -1.18 0.32
CA PHE A 82 3.43 -0.15 -0.59
C PHE A 82 4.20 -0.81 -1.73
N THR A 83 3.86 -0.51 -2.98
CA THR A 83 4.53 -1.11 -4.14
C THR A 83 4.46 -0.23 -5.38
N ALA A 84 5.07 -0.68 -6.46
CA ALA A 84 5.11 -0.01 -7.76
C ALA A 84 5.44 -1.04 -8.86
N SER A 85 5.13 -0.73 -10.12
CA SER A 85 5.67 -1.39 -11.31
C SER A 85 5.64 -2.93 -11.25
N GLN A 86 6.79 -3.57 -11.48
CA GLN A 86 6.92 -5.05 -11.43
C GLN A 86 6.48 -5.63 -10.08
N GLY A 87 6.67 -4.90 -8.98
CA GLY A 87 6.22 -5.34 -7.67
C GLY A 87 4.71 -5.57 -7.62
N LEU A 88 3.94 -4.63 -8.18
CA LEU A 88 2.48 -4.81 -8.30
C LEU A 88 2.13 -6.02 -9.18
N LEU A 89 2.85 -6.22 -10.28
CA LEU A 89 2.61 -7.37 -11.15
C LEU A 89 2.87 -8.71 -10.44
N LEU A 90 3.89 -8.79 -9.60
CA LEU A 90 4.18 -9.98 -8.80
C LEU A 90 3.13 -10.28 -7.73
N MET A 91 2.35 -9.28 -7.34
CA MET A 91 1.26 -9.43 -6.38
C MET A 91 -0.06 -9.87 -7.02
N LEU A 92 -0.24 -9.73 -8.35
CA LEU A 92 -1.51 -9.94 -9.06
C LEU A 92 -2.25 -11.23 -8.68
N PRO A 93 -1.62 -12.41 -8.62
CA PRO A 93 -2.33 -13.64 -8.25
C PRO A 93 -3.00 -13.56 -6.89
N ASN A 94 -2.32 -12.96 -5.90
CA ASN A 94 -2.87 -12.77 -4.57
C ASN A 94 -3.96 -11.70 -4.54
N LEU A 95 -3.85 -10.64 -5.37
CA LEU A 95 -4.87 -9.61 -5.46
C LEU A 95 -6.20 -10.17 -5.97
N TYR A 96 -6.20 -11.03 -7.00
CA TYR A 96 -7.40 -11.76 -7.43
C TYR A 96 -8.03 -12.56 -6.28
N LYS A 97 -7.20 -13.19 -5.47
CA LYS A 97 -7.65 -13.98 -4.32
C LYS A 97 -8.27 -13.11 -3.24
N ILE A 98 -7.57 -12.04 -2.84
CA ILE A 98 -8.02 -11.10 -1.79
C ILE A 98 -9.35 -10.44 -2.21
N ALA A 99 -9.45 -9.96 -3.45
CA ALA A 99 -10.67 -9.35 -3.98
C ALA A 99 -11.83 -10.35 -4.02
N GLY A 100 -11.58 -11.57 -4.51
CA GLY A 100 -12.60 -12.63 -4.58
C GLY A 100 -13.10 -13.11 -3.21
N GLU A 101 -12.31 -12.95 -2.17
CA GLU A 101 -12.67 -13.26 -0.78
C GLU A 101 -13.36 -12.09 -0.06
N LEU A 102 -13.46 -10.92 -0.69
CA LEU A 102 -14.01 -9.70 -0.10
C LEU A 102 -13.29 -9.33 1.21
N SER A 103 -11.98 -9.58 1.26
CA SER A 103 -11.15 -9.21 2.41
C SER A 103 -10.90 -7.70 2.40
N PRO A 104 -11.19 -6.97 3.49
CA PRO A 104 -10.98 -5.52 3.53
C PRO A 104 -9.48 -5.21 3.47
N PHE A 105 -9.04 -4.63 2.37
CA PHE A 105 -7.63 -4.37 2.12
C PHE A 105 -7.44 -3.09 1.31
N CYS A 106 -6.51 -2.26 1.72
CA CYS A 106 -6.10 -1.07 1.00
C CYS A 106 -4.58 -1.13 0.79
N MET A 107 -4.13 -0.94 -0.45
CA MET A 107 -2.71 -0.84 -0.77
C MET A 107 -2.41 0.47 -1.49
N HIS A 108 -1.18 0.93 -1.37
CA HIS A 108 -0.78 2.21 -1.93
C HIS A 108 0.30 2.02 -3.00
N ILE A 109 0.02 2.57 -4.17
CA ILE A 109 0.86 2.42 -5.36
C ILE A 109 1.49 3.76 -5.72
N ALA A 110 2.81 3.84 -5.66
CA ALA A 110 3.55 4.91 -6.30
C ALA A 110 3.76 4.53 -7.77
N ALA A 111 2.79 4.84 -8.62
CA ALA A 111 2.71 4.35 -9.99
C ALA A 111 3.99 4.62 -10.79
N ARG A 112 4.53 3.58 -11.40
CA ARG A 112 5.77 3.60 -12.18
C ARG A 112 5.62 2.75 -13.43
N SER A 113 6.23 3.20 -14.54
CA SER A 113 6.28 2.45 -15.79
C SER A 113 6.79 1.03 -15.56
N ILE A 114 6.19 0.07 -16.25
CA ILE A 114 6.69 -1.32 -16.26
C ILE A 114 7.99 -1.37 -17.05
N ALA A 115 9.03 -1.98 -16.47
CA ALA A 115 10.27 -2.23 -17.19
C ALA A 115 10.04 -3.27 -18.30
N THR A 116 10.37 -2.89 -19.53
CA THR A 116 10.33 -3.76 -20.70
C THR A 116 11.78 -4.03 -21.18
N HIS A 117 12.24 -3.36 -22.25
CA HIS A 117 13.62 -3.46 -22.71
C HIS A 117 14.59 -2.54 -21.92
N ALA A 118 14.07 -1.56 -21.19
CA ALA A 118 14.82 -0.65 -20.33
C ALA A 118 14.07 -0.35 -19.03
N LEU A 119 14.80 -0.11 -17.96
CA LEU A 119 14.27 0.34 -16.68
C LEU A 119 14.00 1.85 -16.75
N SER A 120 12.85 2.27 -16.26
CA SER A 120 12.52 3.67 -15.97
C SER A 120 11.82 3.77 -14.63
N ILE A 121 12.12 4.84 -13.89
CA ILE A 121 11.46 5.16 -12.62
C ILE A 121 10.37 6.22 -12.78
N PHE A 122 10.17 6.72 -14.00
CA PHE A 122 9.13 7.73 -14.27
C PHE A 122 7.74 7.16 -14.10
N CYS A 123 6.85 8.03 -13.66
CA CYS A 123 5.44 7.72 -13.49
C CYS A 123 4.77 7.46 -14.85
N ASP A 124 4.08 6.35 -14.94
CA ASP A 124 2.97 6.11 -15.85
C ASP A 124 1.98 5.15 -15.17
N HIS A 125 0.88 4.81 -15.83
CA HIS A 125 -0.17 3.98 -15.25
C HIS A 125 -0.19 2.55 -15.77
N SER A 126 0.87 2.08 -16.41
CA SER A 126 0.93 0.73 -16.99
C SER A 126 0.82 -0.35 -15.91
N ASP A 127 1.40 -0.13 -14.74
CA ASP A 127 1.33 -1.04 -13.60
C ASP A 127 -0.10 -1.16 -13.03
N VAL A 128 -0.75 -0.05 -12.68
CA VAL A 128 -2.12 -0.05 -12.15
C VAL A 128 -3.14 -0.52 -13.18
N MET A 129 -2.93 -0.20 -14.47
CA MET A 129 -3.79 -0.71 -15.55
C MET A 129 -3.67 -2.22 -15.69
N SER A 130 -2.52 -2.82 -15.39
CA SER A 130 -2.36 -4.28 -15.35
C SER A 130 -3.16 -4.92 -14.21
N ALA A 131 -3.38 -4.20 -13.12
CA ALA A 131 -4.14 -4.68 -11.97
C ALA A 131 -5.68 -4.48 -12.09
N ARG A 132 -6.15 -3.72 -13.07
CA ARG A 132 -7.58 -3.36 -13.22
C ARG A 132 -8.55 -4.54 -13.27
N GLY A 133 -8.08 -5.71 -13.71
CA GLY A 133 -8.89 -6.92 -13.81
C GLY A 133 -9.04 -7.71 -12.51
N THR A 134 -8.36 -7.32 -11.44
CA THR A 134 -8.32 -8.08 -10.18
C THR A 134 -9.60 -7.99 -9.36
N GLY A 135 -10.40 -6.96 -9.57
CA GLY A 135 -11.61 -6.68 -8.81
C GLY A 135 -11.47 -5.55 -7.78
N PHE A 136 -10.26 -5.04 -7.58
CA PHE A 136 -10.03 -3.87 -6.72
C PHE A 136 -10.60 -2.58 -7.32
N ALA A 137 -11.17 -1.73 -6.47
CA ALA A 137 -11.42 -0.34 -6.82
C ALA A 137 -10.09 0.41 -6.95
N LEU A 138 -10.00 1.34 -7.91
CA LEU A 138 -8.82 2.15 -8.15
C LEU A 138 -9.13 3.61 -7.83
N LEU A 139 -8.36 4.21 -6.94
CA LEU A 139 -8.38 5.63 -6.62
C LEU A 139 -7.09 6.27 -7.15
N ALA A 140 -7.20 7.40 -7.83
CA ALA A 140 -6.05 8.12 -8.37
C ALA A 140 -6.07 9.58 -7.89
N SER A 141 -4.97 10.01 -7.26
CA SER A 141 -4.80 11.38 -6.75
C SER A 141 -4.06 12.27 -7.74
N GLY A 142 -4.45 13.54 -7.81
CA GLY A 142 -3.79 14.58 -8.60
C GLY A 142 -2.95 15.56 -7.76
N SER A 143 -2.95 15.42 -6.44
CA SER A 143 -2.18 16.27 -5.52
C SER A 143 -1.79 15.50 -4.25
N VAL A 144 -0.82 16.05 -3.50
CA VAL A 144 -0.37 15.46 -2.22
C VAL A 144 -1.51 15.41 -1.19
N GLN A 145 -2.33 16.47 -1.13
CA GLN A 145 -3.48 16.51 -0.23
C GLN A 145 -4.51 15.43 -0.61
N GLU A 146 -4.83 15.30 -1.90
CA GLU A 146 -5.74 14.24 -2.36
C GLU A 146 -5.18 12.84 -2.08
N ALA A 147 -3.87 12.64 -2.21
CA ALA A 147 -3.24 11.36 -1.91
C ALA A 147 -3.46 10.98 -0.43
N GLN A 148 -3.29 11.94 0.48
CA GLN A 148 -3.54 11.75 1.91
C GLN A 148 -5.02 11.46 2.20
N ASP A 149 -5.92 12.26 1.63
CA ASP A 149 -7.37 12.11 1.82
C ASP A 149 -7.86 10.78 1.27
N MET A 150 -7.42 10.40 0.06
CA MET A 150 -7.78 9.12 -0.58
C MET A 150 -7.22 7.92 0.16
N ALA A 151 -6.05 8.04 0.81
CA ALA A 151 -5.54 6.98 1.68
C ALA A 151 -6.53 6.71 2.83
N ALA A 152 -7.00 7.75 3.52
CA ALA A 152 -7.98 7.61 4.59
C ALA A 152 -9.34 7.07 4.06
N ILE A 153 -9.81 7.62 2.95
CA ILE A 153 -11.07 7.19 2.30
C ILE A 153 -10.98 5.73 1.87
N GLY A 154 -9.88 5.31 1.23
CA GLY A 154 -9.69 3.94 0.77
C GLY A 154 -9.76 2.93 1.91
N HIS A 155 -9.09 3.19 3.02
CA HIS A 155 -9.17 2.34 4.21
C HIS A 155 -10.59 2.29 4.80
N ALA A 156 -11.28 3.43 4.88
CA ALA A 156 -12.64 3.47 5.40
C ALA A 156 -13.64 2.73 4.48
N VAL A 157 -13.53 2.97 3.16
CA VAL A 157 -14.43 2.36 2.17
C VAL A 157 -14.26 0.85 2.11
N THR A 158 -13.02 0.33 2.11
CA THR A 158 -12.83 -1.12 2.08
C THR A 158 -13.36 -1.82 3.33
N LEU A 159 -13.26 -1.20 4.50
CA LEU A 159 -13.83 -1.73 5.74
C LEU A 159 -15.36 -1.78 5.71
N GLU A 160 -15.99 -0.78 5.10
CA GLU A 160 -17.45 -0.68 5.01
C GLU A 160 -18.02 -1.56 3.89
N SER A 161 -17.42 -1.52 2.70
CA SER A 161 -17.97 -2.12 1.48
C SER A 161 -17.39 -3.50 1.16
N ARG A 162 -16.23 -3.84 1.69
CA ARG A 162 -15.47 -5.07 1.34
C ARG A 162 -14.96 -5.09 -0.10
N VAL A 163 -14.81 -3.92 -0.71
CA VAL A 163 -14.25 -3.74 -2.06
C VAL A 163 -12.86 -3.16 -1.97
#